data_3b45e31fbae816bd06769fb682d8071b
#
_entry.id   3b45e31fbae816bd06769fb682d8071b
#
_cell.length_a   1.000
_cell.length_b   1.000
_cell.length_c   1.000
_cell.angle_alpha   90.00
_cell.angle_beta   90.00
_cell.angle_gamma   90.00
#
_symmetry.space_group_name_H-M   'P 1'
#
loop_
_entity.id
_entity.type
_entity.pdbx_description
1 polymer ?
#
loop_
_entity_poly.entity_id
_entity_poly.type
_entity_poly.pdbx_seq_one_letter_code
_entity_poly.pdbx_strand_id
1 'polypeptide(L)'
;LVAVGDLVDRGIQNIECVNLIDQPWFTSIRGNHEDLCIKSLFNESFRRCHIANGGEWFYDLDAQTQHKIINKFKQLPIALEVTHNGRKFGFVHGHIEQNDWELFKHNLDDFDAIRYAIEAKRLPTEAAMWGRERFDLENLKYTKVQAVDMVIMGHTVTKMPIKRDNCYYIDTGAVYWGSMTILDLSKV
;
A
#
# COMPACT_ATOMS: atom_id res chain seq x y z
N LEU A 1 1.59 -10.03 12.24
CA LEU A 1 1.55 -8.58 12.00
C LEU A 1 1.34 -8.32 10.52
N VAL A 2 0.44 -7.39 10.18
CA VAL A 2 0.18 -6.97 8.79
C VAL A 2 0.60 -5.50 8.65
N ALA A 3 1.50 -5.20 7.70
CA ALA A 3 1.85 -3.84 7.34
C ALA A 3 1.05 -3.37 6.11
N VAL A 4 0.79 -2.06 6.04
CA VAL A 4 0.00 -1.45 4.97
C VAL A 4 0.85 -0.90 3.81
N GLY A 5 2.04 -1.47 3.58
CA GLY A 5 3.00 -1.04 2.55
C GLY A 5 3.91 0.09 3.00
N ASP A 6 4.73 0.58 2.07
CA ASP A 6 5.75 1.60 2.29
C ASP A 6 6.72 1.20 3.42
N LEU A 7 7.30 0.01 3.28
CA LEU A 7 8.26 -0.54 4.24
C LEU A 7 9.62 0.17 4.17
N VAL A 8 9.91 0.81 3.05
CA VAL A 8 11.22 1.38 2.72
C VAL A 8 11.13 2.86 2.37
N ASP A 9 12.28 3.44 2.16
CA ASP A 9 12.57 4.82 1.80
C ASP A 9 12.48 5.81 2.97
N ARG A 10 13.19 6.92 2.85
CA ARG A 10 13.31 8.01 3.85
C ARG A 10 13.92 7.59 5.19
N GLY A 11 13.75 6.34 5.60
CA GLY A 11 14.35 5.80 6.82
C GLY A 11 15.79 5.31 6.61
N ILE A 12 16.47 4.98 7.69
CA ILE A 12 17.86 4.48 7.66
C ILE A 12 17.95 2.95 7.74
N GLN A 13 16.86 2.26 8.08
CA GLN A 13 16.82 0.81 8.30
C GLN A 13 16.07 0.08 7.17
N ASN A 14 16.31 0.47 5.93
CA ASN A 14 15.59 -0.07 4.77
C ASN A 14 15.79 -1.57 4.60
N ILE A 15 17.03 -2.06 4.75
CA ILE A 15 17.35 -3.49 4.61
C ILE A 15 16.71 -4.32 5.72
N GLU A 16 16.70 -3.82 6.94
CA GLU A 16 16.05 -4.47 8.08
C GLU A 16 14.54 -4.58 7.83
N CYS A 17 13.91 -3.54 7.31
CA CYS A 17 12.50 -3.56 6.94
C CYS A 17 12.22 -4.57 5.80
N VAL A 18 13.06 -4.63 4.77
CA VAL A 18 12.97 -5.64 3.71
C VAL A 18 13.08 -7.07 4.29
N ASN A 19 13.93 -7.29 5.28
CA ASN A 19 14.12 -8.60 5.91
C ASN A 19 12.95 -9.03 6.79
N LEU A 20 12.06 -8.11 7.19
CA LEU A 20 10.82 -8.49 7.87
C LEU A 20 9.91 -9.33 6.98
N ILE A 21 9.95 -9.16 5.66
CA ILE A 21 9.14 -9.93 4.69
C ILE A 21 9.41 -11.44 4.80
N ASP A 22 10.61 -11.83 5.21
CA ASP A 22 10.99 -13.25 5.39
C ASP A 22 10.51 -13.83 6.73
N GLN A 23 9.96 -13.03 7.62
CA GLN A 23 9.57 -13.48 8.95
C GLN A 23 8.20 -14.16 8.93
N PRO A 24 8.02 -15.34 9.53
CA PRO A 24 6.76 -16.09 9.48
C PRO A 24 5.59 -15.39 10.21
N TRP A 25 5.88 -14.41 11.05
CA TRP A 25 4.90 -13.63 11.82
C TRP A 25 4.56 -12.28 11.16
N PHE A 26 5.21 -11.94 10.03
CA PHE A 26 5.03 -10.67 9.34
C PHE A 26 4.54 -10.88 7.91
N THR A 27 3.63 -10.03 7.48
CA THR A 27 3.23 -9.88 6.07
C THR A 27 2.99 -8.42 5.77
N SER A 28 3.03 -8.04 4.49
CA SER A 28 2.74 -6.70 4.02
C SER A 28 1.97 -6.74 2.72
N ILE A 29 1.22 -5.69 2.46
CA ILE A 29 0.78 -5.36 1.10
C ILE A 29 1.84 -4.47 0.45
N ARG A 30 1.77 -4.34 -0.88
CA ARG A 30 2.65 -3.46 -1.65
C ARG A 30 2.18 -2.01 -1.55
N GLY A 31 3.09 -1.11 -1.18
CA GLY A 31 2.89 0.33 -1.26
C GLY A 31 3.48 0.93 -2.54
N ASN A 32 3.31 2.22 -2.70
CA ASN A 32 3.85 2.92 -3.86
C ASN A 32 5.39 3.02 -3.83
N HIS A 33 6.02 2.97 -2.65
CA HIS A 33 7.48 2.96 -2.52
C HIS A 33 8.08 1.66 -3.02
N GLU A 34 7.51 0.50 -2.69
CA GLU A 34 7.90 -0.78 -3.28
C GLU A 34 7.67 -0.81 -4.80
N ASP A 35 6.58 -0.24 -5.30
CA ASP A 35 6.28 -0.15 -6.73
C ASP A 35 7.25 0.77 -7.47
N LEU A 36 7.63 1.91 -6.89
CA LEU A 36 8.69 2.79 -7.42
C LEU A 36 10.02 2.05 -7.54
N CYS A 37 10.41 1.33 -6.49
CA CYS A 37 11.62 0.52 -6.50
C CYS A 37 11.60 -0.51 -7.63
N ILE A 38 10.51 -1.25 -7.82
CA ILE A 38 10.33 -2.22 -8.91
C ILE A 38 10.46 -1.55 -10.29
N LYS A 39 9.74 -0.45 -10.53
CA LYS A 39 9.67 0.23 -11.82
C LYS A 39 10.97 0.97 -12.16
N SER A 40 11.75 1.37 -11.16
CA SER A 40 12.98 2.13 -11.32
C SER A 40 14.07 1.40 -12.13
N LEU A 41 14.06 0.06 -12.12
CA LEU A 41 15.01 -0.75 -12.91
C LEU A 41 14.75 -0.69 -14.42
N PHE A 42 13.53 -0.34 -14.82
CA PHE A 42 13.10 -0.39 -16.23
C PHE A 42 12.81 0.98 -16.83
N ASN A 43 12.75 2.02 -15.99
CA ASN A 43 12.34 3.35 -16.44
C ASN A 43 13.04 4.46 -15.62
N GLU A 44 13.80 5.29 -16.30
CA GLU A 44 14.57 6.37 -15.70
C GLU A 44 13.69 7.45 -15.02
N SER A 45 12.47 7.65 -15.49
CA SER A 45 11.54 8.58 -14.83
C SER A 45 11.11 8.05 -13.46
N PHE A 46 10.83 6.75 -13.36
CA PHE A 46 10.54 6.11 -12.06
C PHE A 46 11.77 6.10 -11.15
N ARG A 47 12.97 5.91 -11.70
CA ARG A 47 14.21 6.01 -10.93
C ARG A 47 14.38 7.38 -10.30
N ARG A 48 14.21 8.44 -11.06
CA ARG A 48 14.28 9.82 -10.54
C ARG A 48 13.20 10.07 -9.48
N CYS A 49 11.99 9.57 -9.71
CA CYS A 49 10.91 9.67 -8.75
C CYS A 49 11.23 8.92 -7.45
N HIS A 50 11.80 7.69 -7.54
CA HIS A 50 12.21 6.90 -6.40
C HIS A 50 13.27 7.61 -5.57
N ILE A 51 14.34 8.12 -6.22
CA ILE A 51 15.39 8.92 -5.59
C ILE A 51 14.78 10.14 -4.87
N ALA A 52 13.94 10.93 -5.55
CA ALA A 52 13.30 12.11 -4.97
C ALA A 52 12.37 11.78 -3.77
N ASN A 53 12.02 10.52 -3.59
CA ASN A 53 11.20 10.01 -2.49
C ASN A 53 12.00 9.23 -1.42
N GLY A 54 13.33 9.33 -1.41
CA GLY A 54 14.19 8.75 -0.38
C GLY A 54 14.68 7.34 -0.70
N GLY A 55 14.66 6.95 -1.99
CA GLY A 55 15.09 5.63 -2.48
C GLY A 55 16.56 5.56 -2.89
N GLU A 56 17.42 6.54 -2.55
CA GLU A 56 18.84 6.56 -2.90
C GLU A 56 19.58 5.31 -2.43
N TRP A 57 19.25 4.87 -1.21
CA TRP A 57 19.86 3.70 -0.56
C TRP A 57 19.88 2.45 -1.43
N PHE A 58 18.87 2.29 -2.29
CA PHE A 58 18.71 1.13 -3.15
C PHE A 58 19.77 1.06 -4.24
N TYR A 59 20.22 2.20 -4.75
CA TYR A 59 21.19 2.28 -5.84
C TYR A 59 22.66 2.14 -5.38
N ASP A 60 22.90 2.20 -4.08
CA ASP A 60 24.20 1.92 -3.47
C ASP A 60 24.43 0.40 -3.27
N LEU A 61 23.39 -0.42 -3.47
CA LEU A 61 23.46 -1.87 -3.36
C LEU A 61 24.01 -2.51 -4.65
N ASP A 62 24.66 -3.67 -4.50
CA ASP A 62 25.02 -4.48 -5.65
C ASP A 62 23.80 -5.02 -6.41
N ALA A 63 23.98 -5.33 -7.70
CA ALA A 63 22.90 -5.76 -8.57
C ALA A 63 22.18 -7.04 -8.08
N GLN A 64 22.89 -7.98 -7.45
CA GLN A 64 22.30 -9.22 -6.94
C GLN A 64 21.36 -8.91 -5.78
N THR A 65 21.77 -8.04 -4.87
CA THR A 65 20.96 -7.59 -3.73
C THR A 65 19.73 -6.81 -4.21
N GLN A 66 19.89 -5.89 -5.17
CA GLN A 66 18.77 -5.18 -5.80
C GLN A 66 17.74 -6.16 -6.37
N HIS A 67 18.16 -7.17 -7.13
CA HIS A 67 17.25 -8.17 -7.70
C HIS A 67 16.51 -9.00 -6.65
N LYS A 68 17.19 -9.37 -5.54
CA LYS A 68 16.54 -10.07 -4.43
C LYS A 68 15.44 -9.23 -3.79
N ILE A 69 15.70 -7.95 -3.56
CA ILE A 69 14.72 -7.00 -3.00
C ILE A 69 13.52 -6.85 -3.93
N ILE A 70 13.76 -6.62 -5.22
CA ILE A 70 12.70 -6.51 -6.23
C ILE A 70 11.82 -7.75 -6.27
N ASN A 71 12.42 -8.94 -6.21
CA ASN A 71 11.67 -10.19 -6.22
C ASN A 71 10.78 -10.33 -4.97
N LYS A 72 11.23 -9.90 -3.80
CA LYS A 72 10.39 -9.83 -2.59
C LYS A 72 9.23 -8.86 -2.78
N PHE A 73 9.48 -7.64 -3.26
CA PHE A 73 8.44 -6.63 -3.47
C PHE A 73 7.39 -7.06 -4.51
N LYS A 74 7.81 -7.74 -5.58
CA LYS A 74 6.89 -8.30 -6.59
C LYS A 74 5.93 -9.35 -6.02
N GLN A 75 6.31 -10.05 -4.95
CA GLN A 75 5.47 -11.06 -4.31
C GLN A 75 4.46 -10.46 -3.33
N LEU A 76 4.63 -9.20 -2.90
CA LEU A 76 3.68 -8.54 -2.03
C LEU A 76 2.34 -8.32 -2.77
N PRO A 77 1.21 -8.73 -2.17
CA PRO A 77 -0.10 -8.49 -2.76
C PRO A 77 -0.44 -6.99 -2.76
N ILE A 78 -1.29 -6.55 -3.70
CA ILE A 78 -1.83 -5.18 -3.72
C ILE A 78 -2.92 -5.00 -2.66
N ALA A 79 -3.69 -6.05 -2.41
CA ALA A 79 -4.70 -6.09 -1.37
C ALA A 79 -4.61 -7.41 -0.60
N LEU A 80 -4.98 -7.38 0.68
CA LEU A 80 -5.02 -8.55 1.55
C LEU A 80 -6.33 -8.54 2.32
N GLU A 81 -6.91 -9.72 2.55
CA GLU A 81 -8.08 -9.91 3.39
C GLU A 81 -7.75 -10.85 4.56
N VAL A 82 -8.14 -10.46 5.77
CA VAL A 82 -7.98 -11.27 6.98
C VAL A 82 -9.33 -11.38 7.67
N THR A 83 -9.74 -12.60 8.04
CA THR A 83 -10.87 -12.81 8.92
C THR A 83 -10.36 -13.03 10.35
N HIS A 84 -10.83 -12.23 11.29
CA HIS A 84 -10.52 -12.34 12.72
C HIS A 84 -11.78 -12.18 13.55
N ASN A 85 -12.05 -13.15 14.45
CA ASN A 85 -13.24 -13.17 15.28
C ASN A 85 -14.57 -13.00 14.49
N GLY A 86 -14.66 -13.64 13.32
CA GLY A 86 -15.84 -13.56 12.44
C GLY A 86 -16.00 -12.24 11.68
N ARG A 87 -15.09 -11.29 11.84
CA ARG A 87 -15.07 -10.00 11.12
C ARG A 87 -14.04 -10.04 10.00
N LYS A 88 -14.36 -9.41 8.87
CA LYS A 88 -13.54 -9.31 7.68
C LYS A 88 -12.81 -7.97 7.64
N PHE A 89 -11.48 -8.01 7.57
CA PHE A 89 -10.60 -6.86 7.47
C PHE A 89 -9.89 -6.86 6.12
N GLY A 90 -10.08 -5.79 5.34
CA GLY A 90 -9.36 -5.55 4.10
C GLY A 90 -8.14 -4.63 4.34
N PHE A 91 -7.07 -4.88 3.63
CA PHE A 91 -5.86 -4.05 3.65
C PHE A 91 -5.56 -3.60 2.22
N VAL A 92 -5.39 -2.31 2.02
CA VAL A 92 -4.97 -1.70 0.76
C VAL A 92 -4.12 -0.47 1.08
N HIS A 93 -3.10 -0.18 0.26
CA HIS A 93 -2.15 0.87 0.63
C HIS A 93 -2.75 2.27 0.61
N GLY A 94 -3.25 2.73 -0.54
CA GLY A 94 -3.67 4.14 -0.71
C GLY A 94 -5.17 4.34 -0.89
N HIS A 95 -5.80 3.54 -1.74
CA HIS A 95 -7.17 3.84 -2.17
C HIS A 95 -7.97 2.59 -2.57
N ILE A 96 -9.27 2.65 -2.38
CA ILE A 96 -10.24 1.70 -2.92
C ILE A 96 -11.25 2.48 -3.77
N GLU A 97 -11.26 2.23 -5.07
CA GLU A 97 -12.08 2.96 -6.05
C GLU A 97 -13.57 2.64 -5.92
N GLN A 98 -13.90 1.39 -5.63
CA GLN A 98 -15.29 0.91 -5.49
C GLN A 98 -15.78 1.07 -4.05
N ASN A 99 -17.11 1.20 -3.87
CA ASN A 99 -17.75 1.12 -2.56
C ASN A 99 -18.14 -0.33 -2.20
N ASP A 100 -17.43 -1.31 -2.77
CA ASP A 100 -17.59 -2.73 -2.55
C ASP A 100 -16.24 -3.43 -2.60
N TRP A 101 -15.92 -4.22 -1.57
CA TRP A 101 -14.64 -4.90 -1.40
C TRP A 101 -14.42 -6.05 -2.39
N GLU A 102 -15.48 -6.81 -2.68
CA GLU A 102 -15.38 -7.94 -3.62
C GLU A 102 -15.19 -7.42 -5.05
N LEU A 103 -15.94 -6.39 -5.43
CA LEU A 103 -15.77 -5.74 -6.72
C LEU A 103 -14.40 -5.10 -6.88
N PHE A 104 -13.87 -4.48 -5.81
CA PHE A 104 -12.51 -3.93 -5.82
C PHE A 104 -11.46 -5.02 -6.07
N LYS A 105 -11.52 -6.15 -5.35
CA LYS A 105 -10.58 -7.28 -5.55
C LYS A 105 -10.70 -7.85 -6.97
N HIS A 106 -11.92 -8.04 -7.46
CA HIS A 106 -12.16 -8.51 -8.82
C HIS A 106 -11.51 -7.59 -9.86
N ASN A 107 -11.66 -6.26 -9.72
CA ASN A 107 -11.12 -5.29 -10.65
C ASN A 107 -9.58 -5.20 -10.62
N LEU A 108 -8.91 -5.62 -9.55
CA LEU A 108 -7.44 -5.68 -9.52
C LEU A 108 -6.86 -6.69 -10.51
N ASP A 109 -7.59 -7.79 -10.78
CA ASP A 109 -7.17 -8.92 -11.63
C ASP A 109 -7.96 -9.00 -12.93
N ASP A 110 -9.04 -8.24 -13.08
CA ASP A 110 -9.91 -8.29 -14.24
C ASP A 110 -9.30 -7.61 -15.47
N PHE A 111 -9.22 -8.34 -16.58
CA PHE A 111 -8.61 -7.85 -17.82
C PHE A 111 -9.38 -6.66 -18.44
N ASP A 112 -10.71 -6.66 -18.35
CA ASP A 112 -11.53 -5.57 -18.91
C ASP A 112 -11.41 -4.31 -18.04
N ALA A 113 -11.32 -4.44 -16.72
CA ALA A 113 -11.03 -3.34 -15.83
C ALA A 113 -9.64 -2.77 -16.07
N ILE A 114 -8.63 -3.62 -16.27
CA ILE A 114 -7.27 -3.22 -16.65
C ILE A 114 -7.28 -2.51 -18.00
N ARG A 115 -7.97 -3.05 -19.01
CA ARG A 115 -8.11 -2.43 -20.34
C ARG A 115 -8.76 -1.05 -20.26
N TYR A 116 -9.87 -0.94 -19.53
CA TYR A 116 -10.54 0.35 -19.31
C TYR A 116 -9.64 1.37 -18.62
N ALA A 117 -8.87 0.93 -17.62
CA ALA A 117 -7.93 1.78 -16.90
C ALA A 117 -6.75 2.24 -17.78
N ILE A 118 -6.29 1.42 -18.73
CA ILE A 118 -5.29 1.82 -19.72
C ILE A 118 -5.82 2.95 -20.61
N GLU A 119 -7.05 2.83 -21.07
CA GLU A 119 -7.72 3.89 -21.84
C GLU A 119 -7.91 5.16 -21.01
N ALA A 120 -8.24 5.01 -19.72
CA ALA A 120 -8.34 6.11 -18.75
C ALA A 120 -6.96 6.60 -18.22
N LYS A 121 -5.85 6.02 -18.66
CA LYS A 121 -4.46 6.30 -18.25
C LYS A 121 -4.19 6.03 -16.76
N ARG A 122 -4.95 5.17 -16.10
CA ARG A 122 -4.72 4.78 -14.71
C ARG A 122 -5.15 3.33 -14.47
N LEU A 123 -4.20 2.48 -14.08
CA LEU A 123 -4.45 1.09 -13.72
C LEU A 123 -5.12 0.98 -12.33
N PRO A 124 -6.01 -0.02 -12.11
CA PRO A 124 -6.60 -0.27 -10.79
C PRO A 124 -5.55 -0.45 -9.69
N THR A 125 -4.46 -1.16 -9.97
CA THR A 125 -3.35 -1.36 -9.04
C THR A 125 -2.64 -0.03 -8.71
N GLU A 126 -2.47 0.87 -9.68
CA GLU A 126 -1.91 2.20 -9.44
C GLU A 126 -2.86 3.06 -8.60
N ALA A 127 -4.17 2.99 -8.87
CA ALA A 127 -5.16 3.64 -8.03
C ALA A 127 -5.08 3.14 -6.58
N ALA A 128 -4.97 1.82 -6.37
CA ALA A 128 -4.88 1.21 -5.05
C ALA A 128 -3.63 1.64 -4.27
N MET A 129 -2.50 1.89 -4.95
CA MET A 129 -1.25 2.28 -4.30
C MET A 129 -1.06 3.80 -4.16
N TRP A 130 -1.57 4.60 -5.09
CA TRP A 130 -1.28 6.04 -5.17
C TRP A 130 -2.47 6.95 -4.89
N GLY A 131 -3.69 6.41 -4.86
CA GLY A 131 -4.91 7.21 -4.74
C GLY A 131 -5.09 7.76 -3.33
N ARG A 132 -5.72 8.94 -3.25
CA ARG A 132 -6.14 9.62 -2.01
C ARG A 132 -7.59 10.10 -2.06
N GLU A 133 -8.30 9.82 -3.14
CA GLU A 133 -9.59 10.41 -3.44
C GLU A 133 -10.66 10.05 -2.39
N ARG A 134 -10.59 8.86 -1.79
CA ARG A 134 -11.48 8.44 -0.71
C ARG A 134 -11.18 9.14 0.62
N PHE A 135 -9.96 9.66 0.79
CA PHE A 135 -9.61 10.43 1.97
C PHE A 135 -10.28 11.79 1.99
N ASP A 136 -10.57 12.38 0.83
CA ASP A 136 -11.22 13.67 0.70
C ASP A 136 -12.70 13.60 1.12
N LEU A 137 -13.06 14.32 2.19
CA LEU A 137 -14.44 14.38 2.72
C LEU A 137 -15.43 15.06 1.78
N GLU A 138 -14.96 15.92 0.91
CA GLU A 138 -15.81 16.63 -0.06
C GLU A 138 -16.18 15.72 -1.24
N ASN A 139 -15.47 14.60 -1.40
CA ASN A 139 -15.74 13.64 -2.45
C ASN A 139 -16.85 12.66 -2.06
N LEU A 140 -18.10 13.09 -2.26
CA LEU A 140 -19.32 12.33 -1.92
C LEU A 140 -19.50 11.03 -2.72
N LYS A 141 -18.69 10.77 -3.73
CA LYS A 141 -18.66 9.49 -4.48
C LYS A 141 -18.34 8.30 -3.56
N TYR A 142 -17.50 8.51 -2.55
CA TYR A 142 -16.99 7.47 -1.68
C TYR A 142 -17.78 7.38 -0.39
N THR A 143 -18.38 6.23 -0.17
CA THR A 143 -19.19 5.89 1.00
C THR A 143 -18.64 4.62 1.67
N LYS A 144 -19.33 4.10 2.67
CA LYS A 144 -18.98 2.83 3.31
C LYS A 144 -18.70 1.72 2.27
N VAL A 145 -17.58 1.04 2.42
CA VAL A 145 -17.22 -0.12 1.58
C VAL A 145 -18.04 -1.33 2.04
N GLN A 146 -18.85 -1.87 1.13
CA GLN A 146 -19.65 -3.07 1.36
C GLN A 146 -18.79 -4.35 1.34
N ALA A 147 -19.34 -5.46 1.82
CA ALA A 147 -18.72 -6.79 1.85
C ALA A 147 -17.42 -6.92 2.68
N VAL A 148 -17.11 -5.92 3.52
CA VAL A 148 -15.99 -5.90 4.46
C VAL A 148 -16.36 -5.09 5.71
N ASP A 149 -15.92 -5.51 6.89
CA ASP A 149 -16.23 -4.79 8.14
C ASP A 149 -15.37 -3.54 8.29
N MET A 150 -14.08 -3.63 7.91
CA MET A 150 -13.14 -2.51 7.96
C MET A 150 -12.10 -2.62 6.86
N VAL A 151 -11.72 -1.50 6.25
CA VAL A 151 -10.56 -1.38 5.36
C VAL A 151 -9.47 -0.58 6.07
N ILE A 152 -8.27 -1.14 6.16
CA ILE A 152 -7.11 -0.54 6.82
C ILE A 152 -6.14 -0.05 5.75
N MET A 153 -5.73 1.23 5.84
CA MET A 153 -5.02 1.94 4.79
C MET A 153 -3.82 2.73 5.34
N GLY A 154 -2.78 2.87 4.52
CA GLY A 154 -1.60 3.71 4.74
C GLY A 154 -1.58 4.95 3.86
N HIS A 155 -0.39 5.30 3.29
CA HIS A 155 -0.14 6.27 2.23
C HIS A 155 -0.49 7.74 2.54
N THR A 156 -1.66 7.99 3.10
CA THR A 156 -2.10 9.35 3.44
C THR A 156 -1.68 9.65 4.87
N VAL A 157 -0.59 10.41 4.98
CA VAL A 157 0.02 10.73 6.29
C VAL A 157 -0.84 11.68 7.08
N THR A 158 -1.14 11.31 8.33
CA THR A 158 -1.95 12.09 9.27
C THR A 158 -1.27 12.15 10.64
N LYS A 159 -1.61 13.13 11.48
CA LYS A 159 -1.03 13.23 12.83
C LYS A 159 -1.55 12.16 13.81
N MET A 160 -2.72 11.60 13.53
CA MET A 160 -3.37 10.53 14.30
C MET A 160 -4.17 9.65 13.35
N PRO A 161 -4.47 8.40 13.71
CA PRO A 161 -5.33 7.56 12.88
C PRO A 161 -6.68 8.20 12.64
N ILE A 162 -7.17 8.13 11.41
CA ILE A 162 -8.45 8.71 11.01
C ILE A 162 -9.37 7.59 10.49
N LYS A 163 -10.59 7.57 10.98
CA LYS A 163 -11.64 6.67 10.49
C LYS A 163 -12.65 7.48 9.66
N ARG A 164 -12.95 6.97 8.46
CA ARG A 164 -13.99 7.49 7.56
C ARG A 164 -14.88 6.34 7.13
N ASP A 165 -16.12 6.35 7.57
CA ASP A 165 -17.03 5.21 7.47
C ASP A 165 -16.37 3.94 8.09
N ASN A 166 -16.08 2.93 7.26
CA ASN A 166 -15.33 1.75 7.66
C ASN A 166 -13.89 1.71 7.10
N CYS A 167 -13.38 2.81 6.55
CA CYS A 167 -11.97 2.94 6.15
C CYS A 167 -11.16 3.59 7.28
N TYR A 168 -10.05 2.96 7.65
CA TYR A 168 -9.18 3.39 8.74
C TYR A 168 -7.78 3.68 8.23
N TYR A 169 -7.39 4.95 8.22
CA TYR A 169 -6.10 5.46 7.78
C TYR A 169 -5.15 5.50 8.97
N ILE A 170 -4.08 4.71 8.90
CA ILE A 170 -3.17 4.47 10.02
C ILE A 170 -1.72 4.94 9.78
N ASP A 171 -1.44 5.56 8.64
CA ASP A 171 -0.15 6.17 8.41
C ASP A 171 0.00 7.43 9.26
N THR A 172 0.73 7.32 10.36
CA THR A 172 0.96 8.43 11.28
C THR A 172 2.36 9.03 11.16
N GLY A 173 3.03 8.83 10.04
CA GLY A 173 4.26 9.52 9.67
C GLY A 173 5.51 9.02 10.39
N ALA A 174 5.71 7.70 10.45
CA ALA A 174 6.86 7.10 11.13
C ALA A 174 8.20 7.71 10.70
N VAL A 175 8.41 7.91 9.40
CA VAL A 175 9.64 8.48 8.84
C VAL A 175 9.71 10.02 8.90
N TYR A 176 8.59 10.71 9.21
CA TYR A 176 8.55 12.17 9.26
C TYR A 176 8.72 12.71 10.68
N TRP A 177 8.06 12.10 11.66
CA TRP A 177 8.08 12.55 13.06
C TRP A 177 8.09 11.43 14.09
N GLY A 178 8.39 10.19 13.64
CA GLY A 178 8.61 9.05 14.53
C GLY A 178 7.34 8.46 15.16
N SER A 179 6.16 8.75 14.61
CA SER A 179 4.89 8.19 15.11
C SER A 179 4.43 7.04 14.23
N MET A 180 4.28 5.85 14.81
CA MET A 180 3.77 4.66 14.12
C MET A 180 2.52 4.14 14.83
N THR A 181 1.47 3.88 14.07
CA THR A 181 0.23 3.28 14.57
C THR A 181 0.26 1.76 14.42
N ILE A 182 -0.04 1.06 15.51
CA ILE A 182 -0.29 -0.39 15.52
C ILE A 182 -1.70 -0.61 16.01
N LEU A 183 -2.53 -1.29 15.22
CA LEU A 183 -3.90 -1.65 15.56
C LEU A 183 -3.98 -3.08 16.09
N ASP A 184 -4.68 -3.26 17.19
CA ASP A 184 -5.13 -4.56 17.65
C ASP A 184 -6.52 -4.82 17.07
N LEU A 185 -6.64 -5.75 16.10
CA LEU A 185 -7.90 -6.05 15.42
C LEU A 185 -9.00 -6.60 16.35
N SER A 186 -8.63 -7.07 17.55
CA SER A 186 -9.62 -7.50 18.54
C SER A 186 -10.31 -6.33 19.26
N LYS A 187 -9.77 -5.10 19.13
CA LYS A 187 -10.22 -3.89 19.84
C LYS A 187 -10.86 -2.84 18.94
N VAL A 188 -10.92 -3.05 17.65
CA VAL A 188 -11.44 -2.08 16.67
C VAL A 188 -12.75 -2.52 16.03
#